data_c9d05eceed3116ecbb9a6fea6aa21c5b
#
_entry.id   c9d05eceed3116ecbb9a6fea6aa21c5b
#
_cell.length_a   1.000
_cell.length_b   1.000
_cell.length_c   1.000
_cell.angle_alpha   90.00
_cell.angle_beta   90.00
_cell.angle_gamma   90.00
#
_symmetry.space_group_name_H-M   'P 1'
#
loop_
_entity.id
_entity.type
_entity.pdbx_description
1 polymer ?
#
loop_
_entity_poly.entity_id
_entity_poly.type
_entity_poly.pdbx_seq_one_letter_code
_entity_poly.pdbx_strand_id
1 'polypeptide(L)'
;MDILTIVIVTAVIYILYILRKASKRYHQHKEMEQTVDKALEMYKKMIIMLKVELKDKMYYCYNNETGDFVCQGKSIEEITKAFNARYPKHGSYILNKYLHLFPGKQVKGSEMKEPTDSDMRKTLEQELIEMMKSKNLVK
;
A
#
# COMPACT_ATOMS: atom_id res chain seq x y z
N MET A 1 47.66 -23.32 -27.50
CA MET A 1 46.22 -23.12 -27.49
C MET A 1 45.84 -22.35 -28.71
N ASP A 2 44.97 -22.90 -29.54
CA ASP A 2 44.54 -22.24 -30.76
C ASP A 2 43.67 -21.02 -30.44
N ILE A 3 43.78 -19.99 -31.25
CA ILE A 3 43.02 -18.73 -31.09
C ILE A 3 41.52 -19.01 -30.95
N LEU A 4 41.05 -20.03 -31.64
CA LEU A 4 39.64 -20.50 -31.59
C LEU A 4 39.24 -20.96 -30.17
N THR A 5 40.11 -21.71 -29.49
CA THR A 5 39.87 -22.19 -28.11
C THR A 5 39.78 -21.04 -27.11
N ILE A 6 40.63 -20.02 -27.25
CA ILE A 6 40.61 -18.84 -26.39
C ILE A 6 39.29 -18.06 -26.57
N VAL A 7 38.83 -17.89 -27.81
CA VAL A 7 37.56 -17.21 -28.10
C VAL A 7 36.37 -17.96 -27.50
N ILE A 8 36.36 -19.29 -27.62
CA ILE A 8 35.28 -20.11 -27.06
C ILE A 8 35.25 -20.02 -25.52
N VAL A 9 36.42 -20.11 -24.87
CA VAL A 9 36.51 -20.04 -23.39
C VAL A 9 36.07 -18.65 -22.89
N THR A 10 36.48 -17.57 -23.53
CA THR A 10 36.07 -16.22 -23.16
C THR A 10 34.53 -16.01 -23.37
N ALA A 11 33.98 -16.53 -24.43
CA ALA A 11 32.54 -16.47 -24.69
C ALA A 11 31.74 -17.24 -23.60
N VAL A 12 32.19 -18.42 -23.21
CA VAL A 12 31.55 -19.22 -22.14
C VAL A 12 31.60 -18.47 -20.81
N ILE A 13 32.74 -17.91 -20.44
CA ILE A 13 32.89 -17.11 -19.20
C ILE A 13 31.97 -15.91 -19.23
N TYR A 14 31.83 -15.23 -20.34
CA TYR A 14 30.94 -14.07 -20.49
C TYR A 14 29.46 -14.46 -20.35
N ILE A 15 29.05 -15.56 -20.96
CA ILE A 15 27.70 -16.10 -20.82
C ILE A 15 27.40 -16.45 -19.35
N LEU A 16 28.29 -17.14 -18.65
CA LEU A 16 28.17 -17.48 -17.25
C LEU A 16 28.06 -16.22 -16.38
N TYR A 17 28.81 -15.17 -16.67
CA TYR A 17 28.72 -13.88 -15.98
C TYR A 17 27.34 -13.24 -16.15
N ILE A 18 26.82 -13.21 -17.39
CA ILE A 18 25.47 -12.66 -17.68
C ILE A 18 24.38 -13.45 -16.94
N LEU A 19 24.42 -14.78 -16.98
CA LEU A 19 23.47 -15.64 -16.31
C LEU A 19 23.49 -15.43 -14.79
N ARG A 20 24.68 -15.30 -14.19
CA ARG A 20 24.82 -15.02 -12.76
C ARG A 20 24.28 -13.65 -12.36
N LYS A 21 24.48 -12.63 -13.21
CA LYS A 21 23.97 -11.29 -13.01
C LYS A 21 22.43 -11.24 -13.16
N ALA A 22 21.88 -11.95 -14.12
CA ALA A 22 20.44 -12.07 -14.33
C ALA A 22 19.76 -12.80 -13.17
N SER A 23 20.35 -13.90 -12.68
CA SER A 23 19.83 -14.65 -11.53
C SER A 23 19.77 -13.80 -10.25
N LYS A 24 20.81 -13.02 -9.96
CA LYS A 24 20.80 -12.10 -8.81
C LYS A 24 19.66 -11.07 -8.89
N ARG A 25 19.44 -10.48 -10.07
CA ARG A 25 18.33 -9.54 -10.27
C ARG A 25 16.97 -10.18 -10.07
N TYR A 26 16.80 -11.40 -10.57
CA TYR A 26 15.55 -12.16 -10.41
C TYR A 26 15.25 -12.46 -8.93
N HIS A 27 16.25 -12.88 -8.15
CA HIS A 27 16.08 -13.12 -6.71
C HIS A 27 15.72 -11.84 -5.95
N GLN A 28 16.41 -10.73 -6.22
CA GLN A 28 16.11 -9.43 -5.61
C GLN A 28 14.68 -8.95 -5.91
N HIS A 29 14.22 -9.13 -7.16
CA HIS A 29 12.86 -8.76 -7.55
C HIS A 29 11.82 -9.60 -6.80
N LYS A 30 12.04 -10.90 -6.69
CA LYS A 30 11.14 -11.81 -5.98
C LYS A 30 11.07 -11.52 -4.47
N GLU A 31 12.21 -11.22 -3.83
CA GLU A 31 12.25 -10.83 -2.42
C GLU A 31 11.51 -9.51 -2.17
N MET A 32 11.68 -8.53 -3.06
CA MET A 32 10.96 -7.27 -2.99
C MET A 32 9.45 -7.47 -3.14
N GLU A 33 9.02 -8.28 -4.10
CA GLU A 33 7.62 -8.60 -4.31
C GLU A 33 6.97 -9.25 -3.08
N GLN A 34 7.63 -10.22 -2.45
CA GLN A 34 7.16 -10.83 -1.21
C GLN A 34 7.11 -9.85 -0.03
N THR A 35 8.03 -8.90 0.02
CA THR A 35 8.06 -7.87 1.07
C THR A 35 6.90 -6.90 0.91
N VAL A 36 6.61 -6.49 -0.34
CA VAL A 36 5.46 -5.64 -0.67
C VAL A 36 4.14 -6.35 -0.33
N ASP A 37 3.99 -7.62 -0.68
CA ASP A 37 2.78 -8.39 -0.38
C ASP A 37 2.52 -8.48 1.13
N LYS A 38 3.55 -8.78 1.93
CA LYS A 38 3.46 -8.79 3.40
C LYS A 38 3.12 -7.42 3.98
N ALA A 39 3.74 -6.35 3.46
CA ALA A 39 3.44 -5.00 3.89
C ALA A 39 1.99 -4.61 3.56
N LEU A 40 1.49 -4.99 2.38
CA LEU A 40 0.12 -4.75 1.97
C LEU A 40 -0.90 -5.47 2.86
N GLU A 41 -0.63 -6.73 3.21
CA GLU A 41 -1.49 -7.48 4.15
C GLU A 41 -1.53 -6.83 5.54
N MET A 42 -0.36 -6.40 6.05
CA MET A 42 -0.30 -5.69 7.33
C MET A 42 -1.06 -4.37 7.27
N TYR A 43 -0.89 -3.60 6.19
CA TYR A 43 -1.57 -2.32 5.99
C TYR A 43 -3.09 -2.49 5.96
N LYS A 44 -3.60 -3.49 5.23
CA LYS A 44 -5.02 -3.83 5.20
C LYS A 44 -5.58 -4.16 6.59
N LYS A 45 -4.82 -4.89 7.41
CA LYS A 45 -5.22 -5.22 8.79
C LYS A 45 -5.22 -4.01 9.73
N MET A 46 -4.44 -2.98 9.40
CA MET A 46 -4.34 -1.75 10.20
C MET A 46 -5.39 -0.71 9.83
N ILE A 47 -6.04 -0.82 8.69
CA ILE A 47 -7.08 0.12 8.25
C ILE A 47 -8.47 -0.44 8.54
N ILE A 48 -9.27 0.34 9.26
CA ILE A 48 -10.67 0.04 9.49
C ILE A 48 -11.52 0.86 8.50
N MET A 49 -12.22 0.17 7.62
CA MET A 49 -13.16 0.80 6.69
C MET A 49 -14.44 1.14 7.41
N LEU A 50 -14.84 2.41 7.37
CA LEU A 50 -15.99 2.91 8.09
C LEU A 50 -17.20 3.10 7.17
N LYS A 51 -18.31 2.45 7.55
CA LYS A 51 -19.65 2.79 7.11
C LYS A 51 -20.18 3.90 8.02
N VAL A 52 -20.78 4.94 7.45
CA VAL A 52 -21.28 6.09 8.21
C VAL A 52 -22.79 6.19 8.05
N GLU A 53 -23.49 6.35 9.16
CA GLU A 53 -24.93 6.63 9.21
C GLU A 53 -25.16 7.95 9.92
N LEU A 54 -25.98 8.83 9.32
CA LEU A 54 -26.39 10.09 9.94
C LEU A 54 -27.76 9.90 10.59
N LYS A 55 -27.82 10.10 11.92
CA LYS A 55 -29.04 10.03 12.69
C LYS A 55 -29.05 11.15 13.73
N ASP A 56 -30.13 11.91 13.82
CA ASP A 56 -30.30 13.00 14.79
C ASP A 56 -29.13 14.02 14.82
N LYS A 57 -28.60 14.37 13.65
CA LYS A 57 -27.45 15.28 13.47
C LYS A 57 -26.12 14.73 14.07
N MET A 58 -26.07 13.45 14.31
CA MET A 58 -24.90 12.71 14.80
C MET A 58 -24.50 11.67 13.78
N TYR A 59 -23.22 11.56 13.48
CA TYR A 59 -22.66 10.52 12.63
C TYR A 59 -22.27 9.33 13.47
N TYR A 60 -22.77 8.16 13.09
CA TYR A 60 -22.43 6.87 13.69
C TYR A 60 -21.59 6.09 12.71
N CYS A 61 -20.40 5.69 13.15
CA CYS A 61 -19.44 4.95 12.33
C CYS A 61 -19.40 3.48 12.76
N TYR A 62 -19.53 2.61 11.79
CA TYR A 62 -19.48 1.16 11.96
C TYR A 62 -18.36 0.59 11.12
N ASN A 63 -17.75 -0.48 11.57
CA ASN A 63 -16.82 -1.24 10.73
C ASN A 63 -17.60 -1.85 9.56
N ASN A 64 -17.18 -1.59 8.33
CA ASN A 64 -17.88 -2.06 7.14
C ASN A 64 -17.83 -3.59 6.97
N GLU A 65 -16.82 -4.24 7.54
CA GLU A 65 -16.63 -5.70 7.42
C GLU A 65 -17.40 -6.46 8.50
N THR A 66 -17.30 -6.01 9.75
CA THR A 66 -17.91 -6.72 10.90
C THR A 66 -19.27 -6.18 11.29
N GLY A 67 -19.60 -4.95 10.90
CA GLY A 67 -20.82 -4.25 11.33
C GLY A 67 -20.77 -3.69 12.75
N ASP A 68 -19.63 -3.84 13.44
CA ASP A 68 -19.50 -3.37 14.82
C ASP A 68 -19.44 -1.85 14.90
N PHE A 69 -20.02 -1.31 15.98
CA PHE A 69 -19.93 0.12 16.28
C PHE A 69 -18.48 0.51 16.61
N VAL A 70 -17.98 1.53 15.91
CA VAL A 70 -16.62 2.03 16.05
C VAL A 70 -16.56 3.32 16.84
N CYS A 71 -17.24 4.37 16.39
CA CYS A 71 -17.24 5.69 17.03
C CYS A 71 -18.43 6.53 16.55
N GLN A 72 -18.62 7.68 17.19
CA GLN A 72 -19.63 8.66 16.80
C GLN A 72 -19.07 10.08 16.98
N GLY A 73 -19.67 11.05 16.28
CA GLY A 73 -19.32 12.46 16.39
C GLY A 73 -20.25 13.35 15.57
N LYS A 74 -20.22 14.64 15.83
CA LYS A 74 -21.00 15.65 15.08
C LYS A 74 -20.24 16.19 13.87
N SER A 75 -18.95 15.96 13.80
CA SER A 75 -18.06 16.38 12.72
C SER A 75 -17.00 15.31 12.43
N ILE A 76 -16.31 15.46 11.29
CA ILE A 76 -15.18 14.56 10.93
C ILE A 76 -14.09 14.63 12.00
N GLU A 77 -13.80 15.81 12.53
CA GLU A 77 -12.78 16.03 13.55
C GLU A 77 -13.11 15.26 14.83
N GLU A 78 -14.36 15.30 15.28
CA GLU A 78 -14.82 14.55 16.43
C GLU A 78 -14.75 13.04 16.19
N ILE A 79 -15.16 12.57 15.01
CA ILE A 79 -15.06 11.17 14.61
C ILE A 79 -13.60 10.71 14.63
N THR A 80 -12.70 11.49 14.02
CA THR A 80 -11.27 11.19 13.97
C THR A 80 -10.67 11.11 15.38
N LYS A 81 -11.02 12.07 16.25
CA LYS A 81 -10.56 12.08 17.63
C LYS A 81 -11.06 10.88 18.43
N ALA A 82 -12.35 10.56 18.30
CA ALA A 82 -12.96 9.40 18.96
C ALA A 82 -12.39 8.08 18.44
N PHE A 83 -12.14 7.99 17.13
CA PHE A 83 -11.53 6.83 16.51
C PHE A 83 -10.11 6.62 17.04
N ASN A 84 -9.26 7.66 17.00
CA ASN A 84 -7.86 7.58 17.44
C ASN A 84 -7.72 7.25 18.92
N ALA A 85 -8.66 7.74 19.76
CA ALA A 85 -8.69 7.39 21.18
C ALA A 85 -8.98 5.88 21.39
N ARG A 86 -9.84 5.28 20.58
CA ARG A 86 -10.22 3.87 20.71
C ARG A 86 -9.26 2.91 19.98
N TYR A 87 -8.73 3.36 18.84
CA TYR A 87 -7.87 2.56 17.95
C TYR A 87 -6.56 3.29 17.60
N PRO A 88 -5.67 3.55 18.59
CA PRO A 88 -4.49 4.39 18.39
C PRO A 88 -3.46 3.83 17.37
N LYS A 89 -3.55 2.53 17.07
CA LYS A 89 -2.63 1.84 16.13
C LYS A 89 -3.27 1.55 14.77
N HIS A 90 -4.50 2.01 14.55
CA HIS A 90 -5.23 1.74 13.31
C HIS A 90 -5.52 3.05 12.57
N GLY A 91 -5.51 2.98 11.24
CA GLY A 91 -6.04 4.02 10.39
C GLY A 91 -7.54 3.83 10.16
N SER A 92 -8.26 4.91 9.90
CA SER A 92 -9.66 4.86 9.48
C SER A 92 -9.79 5.34 8.05
N TYR A 93 -10.67 4.69 7.29
CA TYR A 93 -11.04 5.11 5.95
C TYR A 93 -12.57 5.16 5.84
N ILE A 94 -13.10 6.36 5.60
CA ILE A 94 -14.54 6.53 5.35
C ILE A 94 -14.79 6.23 3.88
N LEU A 95 -15.67 5.26 3.60
CA LEU A 95 -16.01 4.88 2.24
C LEU A 95 -16.60 6.08 1.48
N ASN A 96 -16.16 6.29 0.24
CA ASN A 96 -16.47 7.45 -0.60
C ASN A 96 -17.97 7.69 -0.75
N LYS A 97 -18.76 6.63 -0.78
CA LYS A 97 -20.24 6.71 -0.85
C LYS A 97 -20.89 7.44 0.32
N TYR A 98 -20.18 7.63 1.45
CA TYR A 98 -20.68 8.35 2.62
C TYR A 98 -20.13 9.77 2.76
N LEU A 99 -19.16 10.17 1.95
CA LEU A 99 -18.55 11.51 2.02
C LEU A 99 -19.54 12.64 1.76
N HIS A 100 -20.60 12.39 1.00
CA HIS A 100 -21.67 13.36 0.74
C HIS A 100 -22.48 13.74 2.00
N LEU A 101 -22.40 12.93 3.07
CA LEU A 101 -23.07 13.22 4.33
C LEU A 101 -22.39 14.37 5.11
N PHE A 102 -21.13 14.70 4.79
CA PHE A 102 -20.36 15.71 5.50
C PHE A 102 -20.40 17.04 4.77
N PRO A 103 -20.99 18.10 5.37
CA PRO A 103 -21.05 19.42 4.75
C PRO A 103 -19.64 20.00 4.57
N GLY A 104 -19.39 20.59 3.39
CA GLY A 104 -18.12 21.25 3.08
C GLY A 104 -17.06 20.37 2.40
N LYS A 105 -17.22 19.06 2.34
CA LYS A 105 -16.42 18.19 1.49
C LYS A 105 -17.16 17.88 0.19
N GLN A 106 -17.32 18.89 -0.68
CA GLN A 106 -17.66 18.63 -2.06
C GLN A 106 -16.48 17.90 -2.70
N VAL A 107 -16.64 16.61 -2.89
CA VAL A 107 -15.80 15.85 -3.82
C VAL A 107 -16.13 16.38 -5.21
N LYS A 108 -15.36 17.37 -5.69
CA LYS A 108 -15.45 17.81 -7.07
C LYS A 108 -15.23 16.58 -7.93
N GLY A 109 -16.30 16.07 -8.55
CA GLY A 109 -16.42 15.39 -9.81
C GLY A 109 -15.35 14.39 -10.30
N SER A 110 -14.33 14.08 -9.56
CA SER A 110 -13.52 12.89 -9.80
C SER A 110 -14.10 11.78 -8.93
N GLU A 111 -14.65 10.78 -9.56
CA GLU A 111 -14.90 9.49 -8.94
C GLU A 111 -13.60 9.11 -8.19
N MET A 112 -13.52 9.43 -6.92
CA MET A 112 -12.51 8.82 -6.06
C MET A 112 -12.94 7.35 -5.94
N LYS A 113 -12.47 6.56 -6.89
CA LYS A 113 -12.54 5.11 -6.77
C LYS A 113 -11.90 4.74 -5.44
N GLU A 114 -12.55 3.88 -4.70
CA GLU A 114 -11.91 3.27 -3.53
C GLU A 114 -10.54 2.78 -3.98
N PRO A 115 -9.46 3.06 -3.21
CA PRO A 115 -8.13 2.65 -3.62
C PRO A 115 -8.14 1.14 -3.83
N THR A 116 -7.89 0.73 -5.06
CA THR A 116 -7.81 -0.70 -5.38
C THR A 116 -6.53 -1.27 -4.79
N ASP A 117 -6.50 -2.59 -4.59
CA ASP A 117 -5.29 -3.30 -4.18
C ASP A 117 -4.10 -2.94 -5.08
N SER A 118 -4.34 -2.72 -6.37
CA SER A 118 -3.29 -2.32 -7.31
C SER A 118 -2.74 -0.93 -7.07
N ASP A 119 -3.58 0.02 -6.62
CA ASP A 119 -3.16 1.39 -6.34
C ASP A 119 -2.36 1.45 -5.03
N MET A 120 -2.82 0.75 -3.99
CA MET A 120 -2.08 0.60 -2.73
C MET A 120 -0.73 -0.08 -2.96
N ARG A 121 -0.69 -1.12 -3.79
CA ARG A 121 0.55 -1.83 -4.14
C ARG A 121 1.56 -0.91 -4.82
N LYS A 122 1.15 -0.13 -5.83
CA LYS A 122 2.02 0.84 -6.52
C LYS A 122 2.61 1.87 -5.56
N THR A 123 1.79 2.39 -4.65
CA THR A 123 2.26 3.37 -3.66
C THR A 123 3.30 2.75 -2.73
N LEU A 124 3.05 1.55 -2.21
CA LEU A 124 4.01 0.84 -1.35
C LEU A 124 5.30 0.48 -2.08
N GLU A 125 5.22 0.07 -3.35
CA GLU A 125 6.40 -0.20 -4.18
C GLU A 125 7.25 1.06 -4.37
N GLN A 126 6.64 2.21 -4.62
CA GLN A 126 7.33 3.49 -4.76
C GLN A 126 8.01 3.90 -3.46
N GLU A 127 7.32 3.84 -2.32
CA GLU A 127 7.90 4.15 -1.01
C GLU A 127 9.07 3.22 -0.65
N LEU A 128 8.94 1.93 -0.98
CA LEU A 128 10.00 0.95 -0.74
C LEU A 128 11.23 1.24 -1.60
N ILE A 129 11.04 1.57 -2.87
CA ILE A 129 12.12 1.97 -3.79
C ILE A 129 12.81 3.23 -3.30
N GLU A 130 12.07 4.23 -2.82
CA GLU A 130 12.64 5.46 -2.27
C GLU A 130 13.45 5.19 -0.99
N MET A 131 12.92 4.38 -0.07
CA MET A 131 13.64 3.96 1.13
C MET A 131 14.93 3.19 0.80
N MET A 132 14.91 2.31 -0.19
CA MET A 132 16.08 1.56 -0.62
C MET A 132 17.13 2.48 -1.25
N LYS A 133 16.73 3.48 -2.04
CA LYS A 133 17.61 4.50 -2.60
C LYS A 133 18.23 5.38 -1.50
N SER A 134 17.43 5.81 -0.52
CA SER A 134 17.91 6.63 0.60
C SER A 134 18.93 5.92 1.47
N LYS A 135 18.83 4.61 1.59
CA LYS A 135 19.76 3.77 2.37
C LYS A 135 20.98 3.28 1.55
N ASN A 136 21.19 3.77 0.33
CA ASN A 136 22.26 3.29 -0.58
C ASN A 136 22.29 1.76 -0.79
N LEU A 137 21.15 1.08 -0.62
CA LEU A 137 21.05 -0.37 -0.80
C LEU A 137 20.86 -0.80 -2.25
N VAL A 138 20.66 0.17 -3.15
CA VAL A 138 20.58 -0.06 -4.60
C VAL A 138 21.63 0.81 -5.27
N LYS A 139 22.75 0.19 -5.66
CA LYS A 139 23.71 0.72 -6.63
C LYS A 139 23.42 0.14 -8.00
#